data_e5bededa642c9a77a49eafa38bd12ccd
#
_entry.id   e5bededa642c9a77a49eafa38bd12ccd
#
_cell.length_a   1.000
_cell.length_b   1.000
_cell.length_c   1.000
_cell.angle_alpha   90.00
_cell.angle_beta   90.00
_cell.angle_gamma   90.00
#
_symmetry.space_group_name_H-M   'P 1'
#
loop_
_entity.id
_entity.type
_entity.pdbx_description
1 polymer ?
#
loop_
_entity_poly.entity_id
_entity_poly.type
_entity_poly.pdbx_seq_one_letter_code
_entity_poly.pdbx_strand_id
1 'polypeptide(L)'
;MTLPCGKRIPASEHAVSLSLPTLADVIGYEEKSEAVFRHVCSGYPRFVRHWTVERVQTQLRERFGCAGPVVALHELAACARLMTFLGRDLRVLDGLPFGAVELPTGDARLLAEAQRFLQHTGLMLSSRQAEDWLGKVESRKSKVEIGDGRLMTEDGRQKTGAQHRTSNIEHRTSNVQCPTPNQAPGTKHEAPETKHQEPSTPFAATVRRCLAGLYGVAAGAIGLYPSGMNAYFSVFDVLNRLQHRRGRDQWLQVGWLYLDTTAILDRFATRQHLHFAATAPDAIEAYITAHHGEIAGITTEVMTNPLLQTPDLDRLSALARRFNLPLIVDISMPTPVNVEVFPYADVVIESLTKFASGHADVMGGAAVFNPQSEWGQRLRDAVPDGTPYGRDLQHLAESVQGYAARMAVINANAAALAAYFRSSPAVRAVHWATQPDSAAAYAALRRPGGGDGGVVSVVFAKPLETVYDRLDLLKGPSFGTEFTLCMAYVYMAHYDLVTTPEGRERLRQEGIDPELLRISVGMEPIDDLIRAFETAYR
;
A
#
# COMPACT_ATOMS: atom_id res chain seq x y z
N MET A 1 5.55 -7.54 25.33
CA MET A 1 5.08 -8.97 25.33
C MET A 1 5.34 -9.57 23.96
N THR A 2 6.28 -10.48 23.87
CA THR A 2 6.68 -11.13 22.62
C THR A 2 5.67 -12.21 22.24
N LEU A 3 5.18 -12.22 20.99
CA LEU A 3 4.31 -13.27 20.45
C LEU A 3 5.12 -14.34 19.74
N PRO A 4 4.67 -15.61 19.72
CA PRO A 4 5.31 -16.68 18.93
C PRO A 4 5.39 -16.34 17.44
N CYS A 5 6.37 -16.93 16.74
CA CYS A 5 6.58 -16.76 15.31
C CYS A 5 5.30 -17.04 14.50
N GLY A 6 5.01 -16.21 13.52
CA GLY A 6 3.88 -16.32 12.61
C GLY A 6 2.52 -15.91 13.18
N LYS A 7 2.41 -15.57 14.47
CA LYS A 7 1.16 -15.10 15.06
C LYS A 7 0.75 -13.73 14.52
N ARG A 8 -0.56 -13.52 14.36
CA ARG A 8 -1.14 -12.26 13.89
C ARG A 8 -0.86 -11.10 14.83
N ILE A 9 -0.54 -9.95 14.28
CA ILE A 9 -0.42 -8.68 14.98
C ILE A 9 -1.32 -7.65 14.26
N PRO A 10 -2.42 -7.19 14.89
CA PRO A 10 -3.01 -7.62 16.18
C PRO A 10 -3.65 -9.01 16.09
N ALA A 11 -4.29 -9.45 17.17
CA ALA A 11 -5.07 -10.70 17.20
C ALA A 11 -6.42 -10.55 16.45
N SER A 12 -6.37 -10.03 15.22
CA SER A 12 -7.50 -9.85 14.30
C SER A 12 -7.42 -10.85 13.15
N GLU A 13 -8.56 -11.32 12.66
CA GLU A 13 -8.61 -12.17 11.46
C GLU A 13 -8.07 -11.45 10.22
N HIS A 14 -8.16 -10.12 10.18
CA HIS A 14 -7.71 -9.27 9.08
C HIS A 14 -6.36 -8.57 9.35
N ALA A 15 -5.60 -9.05 10.33
CA ALA A 15 -4.30 -8.48 10.67
C ALA A 15 -3.39 -8.37 9.44
N VAL A 16 -2.73 -7.21 9.31
CA VAL A 16 -1.79 -6.90 8.23
C VAL A 16 -0.33 -7.02 8.67
N SER A 17 -0.08 -7.60 9.84
CA SER A 17 1.25 -7.89 10.36
C SER A 17 1.29 -9.24 11.06
N LEU A 18 2.50 -9.74 11.28
CA LEU A 18 2.76 -11.01 11.96
C LEU A 18 4.00 -10.89 12.85
N SER A 19 4.07 -11.77 13.85
CA SER A 19 5.20 -11.82 14.76
C SER A 19 6.39 -12.57 14.17
N LEU A 20 7.56 -11.93 14.19
CA LEU A 20 8.86 -12.50 13.87
C LEU A 20 9.80 -12.20 15.05
N PRO A 21 9.74 -13.00 16.13
CA PRO A 21 10.33 -12.64 17.42
C PRO A 21 11.85 -12.67 17.47
N THR A 22 12.52 -13.39 16.55
CA THR A 22 13.97 -13.45 16.46
C THR A 22 14.48 -13.00 15.09
N LEU A 23 15.75 -12.61 14.99
CA LEU A 23 16.38 -12.28 13.72
C LEU A 23 16.41 -13.50 12.79
N ALA A 24 16.58 -14.70 13.35
CA ALA A 24 16.48 -15.96 12.59
C ALA A 24 15.08 -16.15 11.97
N ASP A 25 13.99 -15.78 12.68
CA ASP A 25 12.64 -15.81 12.12
C ASP A 25 12.47 -14.80 10.98
N VAL A 26 13.07 -13.61 11.08
CA VAL A 26 13.08 -12.61 10.00
C VAL A 26 13.78 -13.13 8.76
N ILE A 27 14.98 -13.69 8.92
CA ILE A 27 15.76 -14.31 7.83
C ILE A 27 14.98 -15.46 7.20
N GLY A 28 14.46 -16.39 8.03
CA GLY A 28 13.68 -17.52 7.54
C GLY A 28 12.38 -17.11 6.83
N TYR A 29 11.78 -15.96 7.22
CA TYR A 29 10.64 -15.40 6.52
C TYR A 29 11.01 -14.89 5.12
N GLU A 30 12.14 -14.20 4.95
CA GLU A 30 12.60 -13.72 3.65
C GLU A 30 13.08 -14.88 2.75
N GLU A 31 13.75 -15.86 3.29
CA GLU A 31 14.19 -17.07 2.59
C GLU A 31 13.06 -18.05 2.28
N LYS A 32 11.83 -17.77 2.74
CA LYS A 32 10.67 -18.65 2.59
C LYS A 32 10.88 -20.04 3.20
N SER A 33 11.60 -20.09 4.31
CA SER A 33 11.93 -21.37 4.97
C SER A 33 10.66 -22.06 5.49
N GLU A 34 10.57 -23.36 5.32
CA GLU A 34 9.44 -24.17 5.81
C GLU A 34 9.29 -24.05 7.34
N ALA A 35 10.41 -23.94 8.05
CA ALA A 35 10.44 -23.80 9.52
C ALA A 35 9.67 -22.58 10.02
N VAL A 36 9.71 -21.46 9.28
CA VAL A 36 8.98 -20.22 9.59
C VAL A 36 7.58 -20.25 8.96
N PHE A 37 7.46 -20.59 7.66
CA PHE A 37 6.21 -20.49 6.93
C PHE A 37 5.10 -21.42 7.45
N ARG A 38 5.41 -22.55 8.04
CA ARG A 38 4.41 -23.42 8.71
C ARG A 38 3.68 -22.74 9.87
N HIS A 39 4.23 -21.66 10.43
CA HIS A 39 3.63 -20.88 11.51
C HIS A 39 2.93 -19.61 11.03
N VAL A 40 3.14 -19.19 9.77
CA VAL A 40 2.62 -17.95 9.22
C VAL A 40 1.11 -18.08 9.00
N CYS A 41 0.32 -17.42 9.87
CA CYS A 41 -1.14 -17.41 9.79
C CYS A 41 -1.69 -16.16 9.09
N SER A 42 -0.87 -15.12 8.92
CA SER A 42 -1.21 -13.83 8.33
C SER A 42 0.09 -13.14 7.91
N GLY A 43 -0.02 -11.98 7.27
CA GLY A 43 1.11 -11.16 6.90
C GLY A 43 0.64 -9.89 6.22
N TYR A 44 1.58 -9.05 5.82
CA TYR A 44 1.20 -7.88 5.03
C TYR A 44 0.62 -8.35 3.68
N PRO A 45 -0.65 -8.04 3.36
CA PRO A 45 -1.40 -8.73 2.31
C PRO A 45 -0.76 -8.72 0.93
N ARG A 46 0.11 -7.74 0.64
CA ARG A 46 0.84 -7.66 -0.63
C ARG A 46 2.00 -8.65 -0.74
N PHE A 47 2.54 -9.11 0.39
CA PHE A 47 3.64 -10.09 0.44
C PHE A 47 3.16 -11.48 0.81
N VAL A 48 2.17 -11.56 1.70
CA VAL A 48 1.55 -12.83 2.12
C VAL A 48 0.06 -12.75 1.85
N ARG A 49 -0.40 -13.59 0.93
CA ARG A 49 -1.82 -13.65 0.61
C ARG A 49 -2.62 -14.11 1.80
N HIS A 50 -3.73 -13.44 2.09
CA HIS A 50 -4.63 -13.84 3.16
C HIS A 50 -5.32 -15.15 2.82
N TRP A 51 -5.50 -16.05 3.79
CA TRP A 51 -6.09 -17.37 3.58
C TRP A 51 -7.50 -17.33 2.97
N THR A 52 -8.31 -16.31 3.28
CA THR A 52 -9.64 -16.13 2.66
C THR A 52 -9.53 -15.90 1.16
N VAL A 53 -8.53 -15.13 0.71
CA VAL A 53 -8.29 -14.87 -0.71
C VAL A 53 -7.82 -16.16 -1.41
N GLU A 54 -6.97 -16.95 -0.78
CA GLU A 54 -6.55 -18.25 -1.31
C GLU A 54 -7.72 -19.21 -1.45
N ARG A 55 -8.60 -19.25 -0.44
CA ARG A 55 -9.81 -20.06 -0.47
C ARG A 55 -10.78 -19.60 -1.57
N VAL A 56 -10.94 -18.29 -1.80
CA VAL A 56 -11.70 -17.74 -2.92
C VAL A 56 -11.12 -18.26 -4.25
N GLN A 57 -9.82 -18.13 -4.46
CA GLN A 57 -9.18 -18.57 -5.70
C GLN A 57 -9.33 -20.07 -5.93
N THR A 58 -9.25 -20.89 -4.88
CA THR A 58 -9.50 -22.34 -4.96
C THR A 58 -10.96 -22.64 -5.35
N GLN A 59 -11.93 -22.01 -4.69
CA GLN A 59 -13.34 -22.21 -5.02
C GLN A 59 -13.71 -21.70 -6.41
N LEU A 60 -13.10 -20.61 -6.87
CA LEU A 60 -13.30 -20.12 -8.23
C LEU A 60 -12.75 -21.12 -9.26
N ARG A 61 -11.56 -21.68 -8.99
CA ARG A 61 -10.96 -22.70 -9.86
C ARG A 61 -11.90 -23.91 -10.02
N GLU A 62 -12.45 -24.40 -8.92
CA GLU A 62 -13.40 -25.52 -8.92
C GLU A 62 -14.70 -25.15 -9.64
N ARG A 63 -15.32 -24.03 -9.27
CA ARG A 63 -16.62 -23.57 -9.79
C ARG A 63 -16.62 -23.33 -11.30
N PHE A 64 -15.54 -22.76 -11.83
CA PHE A 64 -15.42 -22.40 -13.26
C PHE A 64 -14.66 -23.45 -14.09
N GLY A 65 -14.27 -24.59 -13.47
CA GLY A 65 -13.52 -25.66 -14.14
C GLY A 65 -12.19 -25.17 -14.72
N CYS A 66 -11.48 -24.30 -13.99
CA CYS A 66 -10.22 -23.74 -14.44
C CYS A 66 -9.11 -24.78 -14.35
N ALA A 67 -8.36 -24.98 -15.42
CA ALA A 67 -7.20 -25.86 -15.44
C ALA A 67 -5.98 -25.24 -14.75
N GLY A 68 -5.83 -23.93 -14.89
CA GLY A 68 -4.71 -23.15 -14.35
C GLY A 68 -5.02 -22.44 -13.04
N PRO A 69 -4.02 -21.71 -12.49
CA PRO A 69 -4.22 -20.86 -11.32
C PRO A 69 -5.20 -19.72 -11.60
N VAL A 70 -6.00 -19.37 -10.59
CA VAL A 70 -6.88 -18.20 -10.65
C VAL A 70 -6.27 -17.06 -9.83
N VAL A 71 -6.27 -15.86 -10.38
CA VAL A 71 -5.85 -14.63 -9.70
C VAL A 71 -7.09 -13.75 -9.47
N ALA A 72 -7.39 -13.44 -8.21
CA ALA A 72 -8.50 -12.58 -7.83
C ALA A 72 -8.00 -11.14 -7.59
N LEU A 73 -8.76 -10.17 -8.11
CA LEU A 73 -8.49 -8.74 -8.08
C LEU A 73 -9.66 -8.02 -7.40
N HIS A 74 -9.45 -6.81 -6.88
CA HIS A 74 -10.47 -6.12 -6.11
C HIS A 74 -11.68 -5.66 -6.96
N GLU A 75 -11.49 -5.42 -8.26
CA GLU A 75 -12.53 -4.99 -9.20
C GLU A 75 -12.34 -5.58 -10.60
N LEU A 76 -13.42 -5.63 -11.39
CA LEU A 76 -13.38 -6.21 -12.73
C LEU A 76 -12.43 -5.44 -13.68
N ALA A 77 -12.39 -4.11 -13.58
CA ALA A 77 -11.52 -3.27 -14.42
C ALA A 77 -10.02 -3.58 -14.23
N ALA A 78 -9.63 -4.12 -13.07
CA ALA A 78 -8.25 -4.52 -12.80
C ALA A 78 -7.80 -5.72 -13.66
N CYS A 79 -8.74 -6.54 -14.17
CA CYS A 79 -8.41 -7.66 -15.08
C CYS A 79 -7.77 -7.14 -16.38
N ALA A 80 -8.33 -6.11 -17.00
CA ALA A 80 -7.78 -5.53 -18.22
C ALA A 80 -6.37 -4.94 -18.00
N ARG A 81 -6.15 -4.30 -16.85
CA ARG A 81 -4.81 -3.76 -16.49
C ARG A 81 -3.78 -4.89 -16.31
N LEU A 82 -4.17 -5.99 -15.65
CA LEU A 82 -3.31 -7.16 -15.50
C LEU A 82 -2.96 -7.78 -16.84
N MET A 83 -3.95 -7.99 -17.72
CA MET A 83 -3.73 -8.55 -19.06
C MET A 83 -2.80 -7.66 -19.90
N THR A 84 -3.00 -6.35 -19.86
CA THR A 84 -2.09 -5.39 -20.52
C THR A 84 -0.67 -5.50 -20.01
N PHE A 85 -0.49 -5.58 -18.69
CA PHE A 85 0.83 -5.73 -18.08
C PHE A 85 1.52 -7.04 -18.48
N LEU A 86 0.77 -8.14 -18.50
CA LEU A 86 1.30 -9.46 -18.89
C LEU A 86 1.48 -9.62 -20.41
N GLY A 87 0.98 -8.68 -21.22
CA GLY A 87 1.00 -8.77 -22.68
C GLY A 87 0.24 -9.98 -23.23
N ARG A 88 -0.80 -10.42 -22.53
CA ARG A 88 -1.58 -11.62 -22.87
C ARG A 88 -3.07 -11.46 -22.60
N ASP A 89 -3.89 -11.97 -23.51
CA ASP A 89 -5.31 -12.18 -23.25
C ASP A 89 -5.49 -13.42 -22.37
N LEU A 90 -6.26 -13.25 -21.29
CA LEU A 90 -6.56 -14.28 -20.31
C LEU A 90 -8.07 -14.47 -20.19
N ARG A 91 -8.50 -15.66 -19.78
CA ARG A 91 -9.90 -15.90 -19.48
C ARG A 91 -10.31 -15.12 -18.22
N VAL A 92 -11.24 -14.17 -18.39
CA VAL A 92 -11.90 -13.48 -17.27
C VAL A 92 -13.05 -14.35 -16.78
N LEU A 93 -13.21 -14.47 -15.46
CA LEU A 93 -14.30 -15.21 -14.84
C LEU A 93 -15.47 -14.25 -14.57
N ASP A 94 -16.56 -14.42 -15.30
CA ASP A 94 -17.71 -13.51 -15.27
C ASP A 94 -18.68 -13.78 -14.10
N GLY A 95 -19.55 -12.80 -13.81
CA GLY A 95 -20.59 -12.91 -12.80
C GLY A 95 -20.10 -12.84 -11.37
N LEU A 96 -18.92 -12.27 -11.14
CA LEU A 96 -18.33 -12.02 -9.83
C LEU A 96 -18.45 -10.55 -9.42
N PRO A 97 -18.56 -10.22 -8.12
CA PRO A 97 -18.55 -8.84 -7.63
C PRO A 97 -17.15 -8.24 -7.56
N PHE A 98 -16.16 -8.88 -8.12
CA PHE A 98 -14.74 -8.49 -8.19
C PHE A 98 -14.12 -9.09 -9.46
N GLY A 99 -12.88 -8.73 -9.78
CA GLY A 99 -12.16 -9.27 -10.92
C GLY A 99 -11.53 -10.64 -10.62
N ALA A 100 -11.55 -11.54 -11.61
CA ALA A 100 -10.78 -12.77 -11.54
C ALA A 100 -10.36 -13.23 -12.94
N VAL A 101 -9.13 -13.72 -13.06
CA VAL A 101 -8.59 -14.26 -14.31
C VAL A 101 -7.98 -15.63 -14.09
N GLU A 102 -8.10 -16.51 -15.09
CA GLU A 102 -7.40 -17.79 -15.14
C GLU A 102 -6.07 -17.62 -15.88
N LEU A 103 -4.98 -18.06 -15.24
CA LEU A 103 -3.66 -18.13 -15.87
C LEU A 103 -3.43 -19.49 -16.52
N PRO A 104 -2.58 -19.60 -17.56
CA PRO A 104 -2.19 -20.88 -18.15
C PRO A 104 -1.58 -21.84 -17.14
N THR A 105 -1.89 -23.13 -17.30
CA THR A 105 -1.32 -24.20 -16.46
C THR A 105 0.18 -24.34 -16.70
N GLY A 106 0.95 -24.47 -15.63
CA GLY A 106 2.38 -24.74 -15.70
C GLY A 106 3.27 -23.52 -16.00
N ASP A 107 2.70 -22.34 -16.21
CA ASP A 107 3.47 -21.10 -16.41
C ASP A 107 3.77 -20.41 -15.06
N ALA A 108 4.78 -20.93 -14.34
CA ALA A 108 5.20 -20.37 -13.05
C ALA A 108 5.73 -18.94 -13.18
N ARG A 109 6.35 -18.58 -14.33
CA ARG A 109 6.85 -17.24 -14.58
C ARG A 109 5.70 -16.23 -14.68
N LEU A 110 4.66 -16.57 -15.45
CA LEU A 110 3.49 -15.71 -15.60
C LEU A 110 2.74 -15.52 -14.27
N LEU A 111 2.64 -16.58 -13.46
CA LEU A 111 2.06 -16.49 -12.12
C LEU A 111 2.88 -15.54 -11.22
N ALA A 112 4.19 -15.64 -11.25
CA ALA A 112 5.07 -14.74 -10.50
C ALA A 112 4.93 -13.27 -10.96
N GLU A 113 4.82 -13.01 -12.27
CA GLU A 113 4.60 -11.66 -12.79
C GLU A 113 3.21 -11.12 -12.39
N ALA A 114 2.16 -11.95 -12.45
CA ALA A 114 0.83 -11.55 -11.97
C ALA A 114 0.84 -11.20 -10.46
N GLN A 115 1.56 -11.97 -9.65
CA GLN A 115 1.73 -11.68 -8.22
C GLN A 115 2.47 -10.37 -7.98
N ARG A 116 3.54 -10.10 -8.73
CA ARG A 116 4.29 -8.83 -8.67
C ARG A 116 3.43 -7.65 -9.10
N PHE A 117 2.62 -7.82 -10.16
CA PHE A 117 1.64 -6.79 -10.53
C PHE A 117 0.72 -6.44 -9.38
N LEU A 118 0.11 -7.43 -8.73
CA LEU A 118 -0.76 -7.21 -7.56
C LEU A 118 -0.03 -6.53 -6.42
N GLN A 119 1.19 -6.98 -6.11
CA GLN A 119 2.03 -6.42 -5.06
C GLN A 119 2.28 -4.92 -5.27
N HIS A 120 2.73 -4.53 -6.46
CA HIS A 120 3.13 -3.14 -6.73
C HIS A 120 1.95 -2.22 -7.05
N THR A 121 0.88 -2.73 -7.64
CA THR A 121 -0.30 -1.91 -7.96
C THR A 121 -1.33 -1.81 -6.83
N GLY A 122 -1.28 -2.75 -5.86
CA GLY A 122 -2.28 -2.85 -4.79
C GLY A 122 -3.69 -3.25 -5.26
N LEU A 123 -3.83 -3.77 -6.49
CA LEU A 123 -5.10 -4.16 -7.10
C LEU A 123 -5.60 -5.55 -6.65
N MET A 124 -5.32 -5.92 -5.42
CA MET A 124 -5.68 -7.23 -4.87
C MET A 124 -7.04 -7.22 -4.16
N LEU A 125 -7.68 -8.38 -4.14
CA LEU A 125 -8.89 -8.62 -3.36
C LEU A 125 -8.63 -8.43 -1.86
N SER A 126 -9.47 -7.67 -1.16
CA SER A 126 -9.34 -7.54 0.30
C SER A 126 -9.79 -8.80 1.03
N SER A 127 -9.24 -9.03 2.22
CA SER A 127 -9.62 -10.19 3.06
C SER A 127 -11.10 -10.16 3.48
N ARG A 128 -11.66 -8.97 3.76
CA ARG A 128 -13.07 -8.80 4.10
C ARG A 128 -13.98 -9.01 2.88
N GLN A 129 -13.56 -8.56 1.69
CA GLN A 129 -14.30 -8.82 0.45
C GLN A 129 -14.33 -10.32 0.12
N ALA A 130 -13.20 -11.00 0.33
CA ALA A 130 -13.08 -12.45 0.16
C ALA A 130 -13.98 -13.21 1.15
N GLU A 131 -13.96 -12.83 2.43
CA GLU A 131 -14.79 -13.42 3.48
C GLU A 131 -16.29 -13.32 3.17
N ASP A 132 -16.77 -12.14 2.78
CA ASP A 132 -18.18 -11.91 2.45
C ASP A 132 -18.63 -12.72 1.22
N TRP A 133 -17.75 -12.90 0.24
CA TRP A 133 -18.06 -13.75 -0.90
C TRP A 133 -18.16 -15.23 -0.51
N LEU A 134 -17.23 -15.72 0.31
CA LEU A 134 -17.25 -17.09 0.84
C LEU A 134 -18.52 -17.37 1.64
N GLY A 135 -18.91 -16.48 2.54
CA GLY A 135 -20.14 -16.61 3.34
C GLY A 135 -21.40 -16.67 2.48
N LYS A 136 -21.48 -15.90 1.38
CA LYS A 136 -22.59 -15.96 0.42
C LYS A 136 -22.63 -17.28 -0.34
N VAL A 137 -21.49 -17.85 -0.69
CA VAL A 137 -21.40 -19.15 -1.38
C VAL A 137 -21.84 -20.28 -0.46
N GLU A 138 -21.39 -20.30 0.79
CA GLU A 138 -21.77 -21.31 1.79
C GLU A 138 -23.26 -21.25 2.13
N SER A 139 -23.83 -20.06 2.29
CA SER A 139 -25.26 -19.86 2.52
C SER A 139 -26.14 -20.34 1.36
N ARG A 140 -25.64 -20.29 0.14
CA ARG A 140 -26.34 -20.83 -1.04
C ARG A 140 -26.29 -22.36 -1.08
N LYS A 141 -25.13 -22.96 -0.76
CA LYS A 141 -25.00 -24.43 -0.68
C LYS A 141 -25.95 -25.02 0.37
N SER A 142 -25.98 -24.46 1.59
CA SER A 142 -26.87 -24.91 2.64
C SER A 142 -28.37 -24.78 2.29
N LYS A 143 -28.75 -23.74 1.54
CA LYS A 143 -30.14 -23.59 1.06
C LYS A 143 -30.51 -24.62 -0.01
N VAL A 144 -29.58 -25.01 -0.87
CA VAL A 144 -29.79 -26.07 -1.87
C VAL A 144 -29.91 -27.42 -1.18
N GLU A 145 -29.03 -27.74 -0.23
CA GLU A 145 -29.11 -28.99 0.55
C GLU A 145 -30.40 -29.12 1.37
N ILE A 146 -30.93 -28.02 1.94
CA ILE A 146 -32.20 -28.00 2.64
C ILE A 146 -33.39 -28.11 1.65
N GLY A 147 -33.23 -27.60 0.43
CA GLY A 147 -34.24 -27.69 -0.64
C GLY A 147 -34.42 -29.11 -1.17
N ASP A 148 -33.34 -29.86 -1.32
CA ASP A 148 -33.36 -31.26 -1.76
C ASP A 148 -33.81 -32.24 -0.61
N GLY A 149 -33.66 -31.84 0.65
CA GLY A 149 -34.08 -32.65 1.80
C GLY A 149 -35.56 -32.56 2.17
N ARG A 150 -36.38 -31.76 1.48
CA ARG A 150 -37.82 -31.60 1.74
C ARG A 150 -38.76 -32.26 0.72
N LEU A 151 -38.39 -33.43 0.23
CA LEU A 151 -39.29 -34.26 -0.58
C LEU A 151 -39.32 -35.71 -0.09
N MET A 152 -39.52 -35.90 1.20
CA MET A 152 -40.00 -37.17 1.76
C MET A 152 -40.77 -36.88 3.04
N THR A 153 -42.04 -36.56 2.92
CA THR A 153 -43.04 -36.85 3.95
C THR A 153 -44.22 -37.55 3.29
N GLU A 154 -44.47 -38.69 3.81
CA GLU A 154 -45.59 -39.58 3.50
C GLU A 154 -46.91 -38.81 3.34
N ASP A 155 -47.54 -38.92 2.20
CA ASP A 155 -48.92 -39.43 2.15
C ASP A 155 -49.27 -39.76 0.68
N GLY A 156 -49.59 -41.03 0.48
CA GLY A 156 -50.02 -41.53 -0.83
C GLY A 156 -51.38 -41.00 -1.23
N ARG A 157 -51.45 -40.27 -2.32
CA ARG A 157 -52.59 -40.28 -3.25
C ARG A 157 -52.17 -39.70 -4.59
N GLN A 158 -52.22 -40.56 -5.60
CA GLN A 158 -52.16 -40.22 -7.00
C GLN A 158 -53.22 -39.18 -7.38
N LYS A 159 -52.83 -38.14 -8.10
CA LYS A 159 -53.66 -37.55 -9.15
C LYS A 159 -52.78 -37.13 -10.33
N THR A 160 -53.06 -37.80 -11.43
CA THR A 160 -52.61 -37.54 -12.82
C THR A 160 -53.14 -36.20 -13.33
N GLY A 161 -52.34 -35.49 -14.09
CA GLY A 161 -52.80 -34.34 -14.85
C GLY A 161 -51.65 -33.65 -15.58
N ALA A 162 -51.45 -34.05 -16.80
CA ALA A 162 -50.49 -33.48 -17.76
C ALA A 162 -50.77 -32.00 -18.09
N GLN A 163 -49.76 -31.22 -18.34
CA GLN A 163 -49.62 -30.51 -19.62
C GLN A 163 -48.29 -29.78 -19.72
N HIS A 164 -47.56 -30.15 -20.75
CA HIS A 164 -46.40 -29.46 -21.31
C HIS A 164 -46.74 -28.01 -21.68
N ARG A 165 -45.87 -27.07 -21.29
CA ARG A 165 -45.61 -25.85 -22.07
C ARG A 165 -44.12 -25.61 -22.14
N THR A 166 -43.58 -25.97 -23.30
CA THR A 166 -42.30 -25.52 -23.83
C THR A 166 -42.41 -24.04 -24.18
N SER A 167 -41.56 -23.19 -23.62
CA SER A 167 -41.30 -21.88 -24.19
C SER A 167 -39.83 -21.79 -24.56
N ASN A 168 -39.63 -21.76 -25.89
CA ASN A 168 -38.36 -21.46 -26.52
C ASN A 168 -37.88 -20.07 -26.11
N ILE A 169 -36.65 -19.98 -25.59
CA ILE A 169 -35.92 -18.73 -25.56
C ILE A 169 -34.79 -18.86 -26.56
N GLU A 170 -34.95 -18.09 -27.64
CA GLU A 170 -33.97 -17.96 -28.70
C GLU A 170 -32.69 -17.29 -28.21
N HIS A 171 -31.57 -17.95 -28.48
CA HIS A 171 -30.24 -17.37 -28.37
C HIS A 171 -30.04 -16.30 -29.44
N ARG A 172 -29.91 -15.05 -29.03
CA ARG A 172 -29.29 -14.00 -29.86
C ARG A 172 -27.81 -13.93 -29.55
N THR A 173 -27.02 -14.56 -30.42
CA THR A 173 -25.58 -14.33 -30.54
C THR A 173 -25.38 -12.97 -31.23
N SER A 174 -24.88 -11.98 -30.54
CA SER A 174 -24.34 -10.78 -31.17
C SER A 174 -22.83 -10.92 -31.35
N ASN A 175 -22.44 -11.18 -32.62
CA ASN A 175 -21.06 -11.07 -33.05
C ASN A 175 -20.55 -9.63 -32.90
N VAL A 176 -19.57 -9.40 -32.05
CA VAL A 176 -18.77 -8.19 -32.07
C VAL A 176 -17.44 -8.53 -32.73
N GLN A 177 -17.30 -8.14 -33.99
CA GLN A 177 -16.04 -8.20 -34.73
C GLN A 177 -15.15 -7.05 -34.29
N CYS A 178 -13.88 -7.36 -33.97
CA CYS A 178 -12.79 -6.36 -33.82
C CYS A 178 -12.46 -5.75 -35.19
N PRO A 179 -12.31 -4.45 -35.30
CA PRO A 179 -11.76 -3.81 -36.49
C PRO A 179 -10.23 -3.77 -36.48
N THR A 180 -9.64 -4.15 -37.60
CA THR A 180 -8.23 -3.97 -37.97
C THR A 180 -7.88 -2.50 -38.19
N PRO A 181 -6.60 -2.09 -38.01
CA PRO A 181 -6.20 -0.69 -38.12
C PRO A 181 -5.89 -0.31 -39.56
N ASN A 182 -6.61 0.67 -40.12
CA ASN A 182 -6.02 1.67 -41.03
C ASN A 182 -7.04 2.74 -41.47
N GLN A 183 -6.52 3.98 -41.50
CA GLN A 183 -7.01 5.20 -42.14
C GLN A 183 -7.85 6.16 -41.30
N ALA A 184 -7.22 7.30 -40.95
CA ALA A 184 -7.88 8.56 -40.61
C ALA A 184 -8.60 9.15 -41.85
N PRO A 185 -9.71 9.89 -41.67
CA PRO A 185 -9.61 11.32 -41.44
C PRO A 185 -10.65 11.91 -40.46
N GLY A 186 -10.31 13.08 -39.94
CA GLY A 186 -10.95 13.95 -38.99
C GLY A 186 -12.46 14.00 -38.88
N THR A 187 -12.91 13.88 -37.63
CA THR A 187 -14.20 14.42 -37.17
C THR A 187 -14.05 14.91 -35.75
N LYS A 188 -14.69 16.05 -35.51
CA LYS A 188 -14.77 16.79 -34.24
C LYS A 188 -15.21 15.85 -33.13
N HIS A 189 -14.37 15.69 -32.09
CA HIS A 189 -14.77 15.01 -30.87
C HIS A 189 -15.54 15.98 -29.98
N GLU A 190 -16.80 15.70 -29.79
CA GLU A 190 -17.60 16.17 -28.67
C GLU A 190 -16.97 15.67 -27.35
N ALA A 191 -16.97 16.52 -26.33
CA ALA A 191 -16.47 16.21 -25.01
C ALA A 191 -17.22 15.00 -24.42
N PRO A 192 -16.53 14.04 -23.77
CA PRO A 192 -17.21 12.93 -23.13
C PRO A 192 -18.01 13.42 -21.94
N GLU A 193 -19.28 13.00 -21.90
CA GLU A 193 -20.21 13.22 -20.80
C GLU A 193 -19.60 12.88 -19.43
N THR A 194 -19.91 13.72 -18.47
CA THR A 194 -19.57 13.57 -17.06
C THR A 194 -19.91 12.16 -16.58
N LYS A 195 -18.89 11.39 -16.26
CA LYS A 195 -19.03 10.07 -15.65
C LYS A 195 -19.81 10.23 -14.34
N HIS A 196 -20.94 9.55 -14.25
CA HIS A 196 -21.71 9.38 -13.01
C HIS A 196 -20.75 8.84 -11.93
N GLN A 197 -20.42 9.70 -10.97
CA GLN A 197 -19.84 9.24 -9.72
C GLN A 197 -20.90 8.39 -9.01
N GLU A 198 -20.62 7.11 -8.77
CA GLU A 198 -21.42 6.32 -7.85
C GLU A 198 -21.53 7.08 -6.52
N PRO A 199 -22.73 7.11 -5.89
CA PRO A 199 -22.90 7.82 -4.63
C PRO A 199 -21.90 7.25 -3.61
N SER A 200 -21.00 8.11 -3.08
CA SER A 200 -20.03 7.72 -2.08
C SER A 200 -20.76 7.10 -0.89
N THR A 201 -20.31 5.92 -0.44
CA THR A 201 -20.90 5.32 0.76
C THR A 201 -20.76 6.29 1.95
N PRO A 202 -21.66 6.26 2.95
CA PRO A 202 -21.56 7.10 4.15
C PRO A 202 -20.16 7.00 4.82
N PHE A 203 -19.54 5.84 4.75
CA PHE A 203 -18.22 5.59 5.29
C PHE A 203 -17.12 6.32 4.52
N ALA A 204 -17.15 6.27 3.18
CA ALA A 204 -16.22 7.01 2.35
C ALA A 204 -16.33 8.53 2.59
N ALA A 205 -17.56 9.04 2.73
CA ALA A 205 -17.81 10.43 3.06
C ALA A 205 -17.24 10.83 4.42
N THR A 206 -17.34 9.94 5.42
CA THR A 206 -16.75 10.15 6.77
C THR A 206 -15.23 10.19 6.71
N VAL A 207 -14.58 9.22 6.03
CA VAL A 207 -13.12 9.20 5.87
C VAL A 207 -12.64 10.47 5.17
N ARG A 208 -13.26 10.84 4.03
CA ARG A 208 -12.90 12.07 3.31
C ARG A 208 -13.07 13.32 4.16
N ARG A 209 -14.12 13.42 4.97
CA ARG A 209 -14.37 14.58 5.84
C ARG A 209 -13.32 14.70 6.93
N CYS A 210 -12.95 13.59 7.58
CA CYS A 210 -11.89 13.59 8.59
C CYS A 210 -10.54 14.00 7.99
N LEU A 211 -10.16 13.42 6.85
CA LEU A 211 -8.94 13.80 6.15
C LEU A 211 -8.99 15.26 5.65
N ALA A 212 -10.11 15.70 5.09
CA ALA A 212 -10.30 17.08 4.64
C ALA A 212 -10.03 18.10 5.75
N GLY A 213 -10.49 17.81 6.97
CA GLY A 213 -10.19 18.63 8.15
C GLY A 213 -8.70 18.66 8.51
N LEU A 214 -8.00 17.54 8.40
CA LEU A 214 -6.57 17.45 8.68
C LEU A 214 -5.71 18.13 7.61
N TYR A 215 -6.08 17.97 6.35
CA TYR A 215 -5.36 18.57 5.22
C TYR A 215 -5.73 20.03 4.93
N GLY A 216 -6.83 20.53 5.48
CA GLY A 216 -7.34 21.88 5.17
C GLY A 216 -7.85 22.05 3.74
N VAL A 217 -8.43 20.99 3.14
CA VAL A 217 -8.94 20.98 1.78
C VAL A 217 -10.41 20.54 1.72
N ALA A 218 -11.06 20.77 0.58
CA ALA A 218 -12.40 20.22 0.36
C ALA A 218 -12.33 18.67 0.21
N ALA A 219 -13.38 17.98 0.68
CA ALA A 219 -13.47 16.51 0.58
C ALA A 219 -13.34 15.99 -0.86
N GLY A 220 -13.75 16.77 -1.84
CA GLY A 220 -13.61 16.45 -3.27
C GLY A 220 -12.16 16.40 -3.77
N ALA A 221 -11.21 16.99 -3.05
CA ALA A 221 -9.79 16.91 -3.37
C ALA A 221 -9.16 15.57 -2.97
N ILE A 222 -9.90 14.68 -2.30
CA ILE A 222 -9.38 13.44 -1.73
C ILE A 222 -9.92 12.23 -2.49
N GLY A 223 -9.02 11.50 -3.17
CA GLY A 223 -9.27 10.16 -3.69
C GLY A 223 -9.00 9.10 -2.62
N LEU A 224 -9.89 8.11 -2.48
CA LEU A 224 -9.70 6.96 -1.59
C LEU A 224 -9.39 5.71 -2.40
N TYR A 225 -8.49 4.86 -1.87
CA TYR A 225 -7.95 3.70 -2.57
C TYR A 225 -7.85 2.49 -1.64
N PRO A 226 -7.87 1.25 -2.17
CA PRO A 226 -7.73 0.03 -1.37
C PRO A 226 -6.43 -0.07 -0.56
N SER A 227 -5.40 0.68 -0.95
CA SER A 227 -4.12 0.76 -0.23
C SER A 227 -3.37 2.05 -0.59
N GLY A 228 -2.39 2.44 0.24
CA GLY A 228 -1.47 3.53 -0.09
C GLY A 228 -0.72 3.29 -1.41
N MET A 229 -0.34 2.05 -1.67
CA MET A 229 0.32 1.68 -2.92
C MET A 229 -0.59 1.84 -4.14
N ASN A 230 -1.89 1.50 -4.00
CA ASN A 230 -2.86 1.73 -5.07
C ASN A 230 -3.10 3.23 -5.31
N ALA A 231 -3.10 4.04 -4.26
CA ALA A 231 -3.16 5.49 -4.38
C ALA A 231 -1.97 6.04 -5.18
N TYR A 232 -0.74 5.64 -4.79
CA TYR A 232 0.47 6.04 -5.49
C TYR A 232 0.47 5.57 -6.95
N PHE A 233 0.21 4.29 -7.20
CA PHE A 233 0.20 3.71 -8.54
C PHE A 233 -0.83 4.39 -9.45
N SER A 234 -2.02 4.70 -8.95
CA SER A 234 -3.07 5.36 -9.74
C SER A 234 -2.66 6.76 -10.20
N VAL A 235 -2.01 7.52 -9.34
CA VAL A 235 -1.46 8.85 -9.67
C VAL A 235 -0.29 8.71 -10.65
N PHE A 236 0.66 7.84 -10.32
CA PHE A 236 1.85 7.58 -11.15
C PHE A 236 1.47 7.13 -12.57
N ASP A 237 0.57 6.16 -12.72
CA ASP A 237 0.20 5.58 -14.02
C ASP A 237 -0.44 6.63 -14.95
N VAL A 238 -1.34 7.45 -14.42
CA VAL A 238 -1.96 8.54 -15.18
C VAL A 238 -0.90 9.57 -15.57
N LEU A 239 -0.07 9.98 -14.63
CA LEU A 239 0.94 10.99 -14.85
C LEU A 239 2.03 10.52 -15.82
N ASN A 240 2.50 9.26 -15.67
CA ASN A 240 3.48 8.66 -16.56
C ASN A 240 3.00 8.68 -18.03
N ARG A 241 1.73 8.27 -18.27
CA ARG A 241 1.13 8.33 -19.62
C ARG A 241 0.96 9.76 -20.14
N LEU A 242 0.57 10.72 -19.29
CA LEU A 242 0.43 12.12 -19.69
C LEU A 242 1.77 12.74 -20.08
N GLN A 243 2.83 12.42 -19.36
CA GLN A 243 4.16 12.94 -19.60
C GLN A 243 4.86 12.24 -20.78
N HIS A 244 4.69 10.92 -20.92
CA HIS A 244 5.17 10.17 -22.09
C HIS A 244 4.67 10.77 -23.41
N ARG A 245 3.40 11.17 -23.49
CA ARG A 245 2.83 11.85 -24.68
C ARG A 245 3.49 13.20 -24.98
N ARG A 246 4.24 13.75 -24.01
CA ARG A 246 5.00 15.01 -24.15
C ARG A 246 6.49 14.76 -24.39
N GLY A 247 6.92 13.49 -24.54
CA GLY A 247 8.31 13.09 -24.66
C GLY A 247 9.10 13.20 -23.36
N ARG A 248 8.42 13.18 -22.19
CA ARG A 248 9.04 13.24 -20.86
C ARG A 248 8.90 11.90 -20.18
N ASP A 249 9.99 11.16 -20.04
CA ASP A 249 10.00 9.78 -19.58
C ASP A 249 10.87 9.55 -18.33
N GLN A 250 11.68 10.53 -17.93
CA GLN A 250 12.60 10.39 -16.81
C GLN A 250 11.93 10.73 -15.49
N TRP A 251 11.78 9.75 -14.61
CA TRP A 251 11.36 9.97 -13.23
C TRP A 251 12.56 10.28 -12.34
N LEU A 252 12.38 11.21 -11.39
CA LEU A 252 13.34 11.49 -10.34
C LEU A 252 12.78 10.96 -9.01
N GLN A 253 13.53 10.06 -8.40
CA GLN A 253 13.33 9.60 -7.03
C GLN A 253 14.25 10.39 -6.11
N VAL A 254 13.70 11.11 -5.14
CA VAL A 254 14.47 11.87 -4.16
C VAL A 254 14.36 11.21 -2.80
N GLY A 255 15.47 10.67 -2.32
CA GLY A 255 15.58 9.90 -1.10
C GLY A 255 15.38 8.40 -1.28
N TRP A 256 15.76 7.64 -0.25
CA TRP A 256 15.47 6.21 -0.17
C TRP A 256 14.01 6.03 0.22
N LEU A 257 13.19 5.62 -0.74
CA LEU A 257 11.74 5.54 -0.58
C LEU A 257 11.30 4.13 -0.15
N TYR A 258 10.02 4.03 0.15
CA TYR A 258 9.39 2.75 0.36
C TYR A 258 9.66 1.81 -0.83
N LEU A 259 10.04 0.56 -0.52
CA LEU A 259 10.56 -0.39 -1.51
C LEU A 259 9.63 -0.59 -2.72
N ASP A 260 8.31 -0.64 -2.52
CA ASP A 260 7.38 -0.82 -3.63
C ASP A 260 7.13 0.47 -4.44
N THR A 261 7.36 1.66 -3.88
CA THR A 261 7.38 2.92 -4.64
C THR A 261 8.53 2.89 -5.65
N THR A 262 9.73 2.51 -5.19
CA THR A 262 10.89 2.30 -6.08
C THR A 262 10.60 1.21 -7.12
N ALA A 263 10.01 0.08 -6.71
CA ALA A 263 9.66 -1.00 -7.63
C ALA A 263 8.62 -0.61 -8.69
N ILE A 264 7.70 0.33 -8.38
CA ILE A 264 6.78 0.90 -9.38
C ILE A 264 7.57 1.71 -10.41
N LEU A 265 8.49 2.56 -9.97
CA LEU A 265 9.35 3.32 -10.88
C LEU A 265 10.18 2.41 -11.78
N ASP A 266 10.78 1.35 -11.22
CA ASP A 266 11.58 0.38 -11.97
C ASP A 266 10.80 -0.39 -13.04
N ARG A 267 9.52 -0.71 -12.76
CA ARG A 267 8.74 -1.63 -13.59
C ARG A 267 7.80 -0.95 -14.57
N PHE A 268 7.29 0.21 -14.22
CA PHE A 268 6.22 0.86 -14.96
C PHE A 268 6.61 2.21 -15.56
N ALA A 269 7.75 2.80 -15.16
CA ALA A 269 8.27 3.97 -15.86
C ALA A 269 8.80 3.57 -17.25
N THR A 270 8.62 4.45 -18.21
CA THR A 270 9.07 4.23 -19.60
C THR A 270 10.59 4.16 -19.69
N ARG A 271 11.29 4.92 -18.85
CA ARG A 271 12.75 4.97 -18.73
C ARG A 271 13.13 4.68 -17.27
N GLN A 272 14.29 4.04 -17.06
CA GLN A 272 14.82 3.81 -15.72
C GLN A 272 14.87 5.14 -14.94
N HIS A 273 14.32 5.14 -13.74
CA HIS A 273 14.32 6.33 -12.88
C HIS A 273 15.73 6.66 -12.37
N LEU A 274 15.92 7.90 -11.96
CA LEU A 274 17.16 8.35 -11.31
C LEU A 274 16.93 8.58 -9.83
N HIS A 275 17.86 8.07 -9.03
CA HIS A 275 17.85 8.23 -7.59
C HIS A 275 18.83 9.33 -7.15
N PHE A 276 18.35 10.21 -6.28
CA PHE A 276 19.12 11.24 -5.60
C PHE A 276 18.94 11.10 -4.09
N ALA A 277 20.01 11.28 -3.32
CA ALA A 277 19.90 11.35 -1.88
C ALA A 277 18.99 12.52 -1.45
N ALA A 278 18.17 12.33 -0.42
CA ALA A 278 17.26 13.37 0.08
C ALA A 278 18.00 14.65 0.52
N THR A 279 19.25 14.49 0.95
CA THR A 279 20.13 15.53 1.47
C THR A 279 21.11 16.11 0.44
N ALA A 280 20.86 15.88 -0.85
CA ALA A 280 21.71 16.35 -1.95
C ALA A 280 21.02 17.42 -2.85
N PRO A 281 20.51 18.55 -2.30
CA PRO A 281 19.72 19.52 -3.05
C PRO A 281 20.48 20.15 -4.23
N ASP A 282 21.79 20.34 -4.14
CA ASP A 282 22.59 20.93 -5.21
C ASP A 282 22.70 19.99 -6.43
N ALA A 283 22.87 18.69 -6.21
CA ALA A 283 22.90 17.71 -7.29
C ALA A 283 21.53 17.60 -7.98
N ILE A 284 20.44 17.64 -7.21
CA ILE A 284 19.07 17.63 -7.73
C ILE A 284 18.83 18.86 -8.60
N GLU A 285 19.17 20.07 -8.12
CA GLU A 285 19.01 21.32 -8.85
C GLU A 285 19.82 21.35 -10.15
N ALA A 286 21.08 20.93 -10.09
CA ALA A 286 21.94 20.86 -11.27
C ALA A 286 21.34 19.94 -12.33
N TYR A 287 20.86 18.75 -11.93
CA TYR A 287 20.25 17.80 -12.84
C TYR A 287 18.95 18.34 -13.45
N ILE A 288 18.02 18.83 -12.62
CA ILE A 288 16.73 19.37 -13.09
C ILE A 288 16.98 20.53 -14.07
N THR A 289 17.89 21.43 -13.74
CA THR A 289 18.20 22.59 -14.60
C THR A 289 18.69 22.17 -15.98
N ALA A 290 19.52 21.13 -16.06
CA ALA A 290 20.07 20.63 -17.32
C ALA A 290 19.09 19.76 -18.13
N HIS A 291 18.17 19.02 -17.47
CA HIS A 291 17.39 17.94 -18.09
C HIS A 291 15.86 18.11 -17.94
N HIS A 292 15.34 19.26 -17.49
CA HIS A 292 13.91 19.46 -17.21
C HIS A 292 12.97 19.08 -18.36
N GLY A 293 13.44 19.16 -19.61
CA GLY A 293 12.68 18.76 -20.80
C GLY A 293 12.38 17.25 -20.90
N GLU A 294 13.16 16.42 -20.21
CA GLU A 294 13.04 14.96 -20.22
C GLU A 294 12.28 14.43 -18.98
N ILE A 295 12.14 15.24 -17.92
CA ILE A 295 11.63 14.80 -16.63
C ILE A 295 10.10 14.63 -16.67
N ALA A 296 9.63 13.43 -16.37
CA ALA A 296 8.22 13.06 -16.27
C ALA A 296 7.60 13.57 -14.96
N GLY A 297 8.32 13.45 -13.85
CA GLY A 297 7.88 13.85 -12.54
C GLY A 297 8.93 13.59 -11.46
N ILE A 298 8.66 14.15 -10.30
CA ILE A 298 9.50 14.01 -9.11
C ILE A 298 8.66 13.33 -8.03
N THR A 299 9.22 12.34 -7.36
CA THR A 299 8.59 11.67 -6.22
C THR A 299 9.53 11.62 -5.03
N THR A 300 8.99 11.86 -3.84
CA THR A 300 9.74 11.83 -2.59
C THR A 300 8.84 11.45 -1.40
N GLU A 301 9.48 11.18 -0.26
CA GLU A 301 8.83 10.99 1.03
C GLU A 301 9.34 12.04 2.03
N VAL A 302 8.44 12.57 2.84
CA VAL A 302 8.85 13.27 4.07
C VAL A 302 9.10 12.21 5.12
N MET A 303 10.28 12.25 5.74
CA MET A 303 10.82 11.16 6.57
C MET A 303 11.04 9.90 5.73
N THR A 304 12.08 9.91 4.88
CA THR A 304 12.49 8.76 4.07
C THR A 304 12.67 7.49 4.89
N ASN A 305 12.46 6.34 4.30
CA ASN A 305 12.47 5.05 5.01
C ASN A 305 13.73 4.24 4.69
N PRO A 306 14.67 3.96 5.62
CA PRO A 306 14.51 4.00 7.08
C PRO A 306 15.20 5.17 7.78
N LEU A 307 15.93 6.04 7.07
CA LEU A 307 16.77 7.07 7.69
C LEU A 307 15.98 8.28 8.19
N LEU A 308 14.70 8.37 7.89
CA LEU A 308 13.79 9.43 8.34
C LEU A 308 14.27 10.85 7.98
N GLN A 309 14.98 10.97 6.87
CA GLN A 309 15.44 12.22 6.31
C GLN A 309 14.31 12.96 5.61
N THR A 310 14.34 14.27 5.64
CA THR A 310 13.37 15.13 4.94
C THR A 310 14.09 15.92 3.87
N PRO A 311 13.72 15.81 2.59
CA PRO A 311 14.28 16.64 1.53
C PRO A 311 13.86 18.10 1.71
N ASP A 312 14.65 19.01 1.18
CA ASP A 312 14.32 20.44 1.09
C ASP A 312 13.17 20.65 0.08
N LEU A 313 11.92 20.52 0.57
CA LEU A 313 10.73 20.68 -0.27
C LEU A 313 10.54 22.11 -0.79
N ASP A 314 11.02 23.13 -0.08
CA ASP A 314 10.93 24.51 -0.54
C ASP A 314 11.73 24.67 -1.86
N ARG A 315 13.00 24.28 -1.83
CA ARG A 315 13.88 24.32 -3.00
C ARG A 315 13.38 23.40 -4.13
N LEU A 316 12.97 22.17 -3.77
CA LEU A 316 12.49 21.19 -4.75
C LEU A 316 11.21 21.67 -5.46
N SER A 317 10.26 22.23 -4.71
CA SER A 317 9.02 22.76 -5.27
C SER A 317 9.22 24.01 -6.12
N ALA A 318 10.16 24.88 -5.73
CA ALA A 318 10.53 26.04 -6.55
C ALA A 318 11.07 25.62 -7.93
N LEU A 319 11.93 24.59 -7.96
CA LEU A 319 12.43 23.99 -9.21
C LEU A 319 11.29 23.32 -10.01
N ALA A 320 10.45 22.53 -9.34
CA ALA A 320 9.32 21.86 -9.96
C ALA A 320 8.38 22.86 -10.64
N ARG A 321 8.02 23.96 -9.97
CA ARG A 321 7.19 25.03 -10.54
C ARG A 321 7.88 25.74 -11.69
N ARG A 322 9.17 26.10 -11.54
CA ARG A 322 9.93 26.81 -12.57
C ARG A 322 9.93 26.07 -13.91
N PHE A 323 10.00 24.74 -13.87
CA PHE A 323 10.10 23.88 -15.06
C PHE A 323 8.80 23.12 -15.38
N ASN A 324 7.71 23.44 -14.69
CA ASN A 324 6.40 22.78 -14.80
C ASN A 324 6.53 21.24 -14.71
N LEU A 325 7.17 20.77 -13.63
CA LEU A 325 7.32 19.36 -13.27
C LEU A 325 6.35 19.01 -12.16
N PRO A 326 5.61 17.89 -12.26
CA PRO A 326 4.75 17.42 -11.17
C PRO A 326 5.57 16.86 -10.01
N LEU A 327 5.16 17.19 -8.78
CA LEU A 327 5.78 16.74 -7.54
C LEU A 327 4.79 15.94 -6.69
N ILE A 328 5.10 14.65 -6.49
CA ILE A 328 4.36 13.73 -5.62
C ILE A 328 5.12 13.58 -4.31
N VAL A 329 4.44 13.76 -3.17
CA VAL A 329 5.03 13.64 -1.84
C VAL A 329 4.25 12.65 -1.00
N ASP A 330 4.88 11.59 -0.52
CA ASP A 330 4.29 10.67 0.47
C ASP A 330 4.58 11.17 1.89
N ILE A 331 3.53 11.26 2.71
CA ILE A 331 3.62 11.67 4.11
C ILE A 331 3.08 10.63 5.09
N SER A 332 3.07 9.36 4.71
CA SER A 332 2.57 8.26 5.55
C SER A 332 3.30 8.17 6.91
N MET A 333 4.56 8.63 6.99
CA MET A 333 5.33 8.60 8.23
C MET A 333 5.09 9.83 9.12
N PRO A 334 5.26 11.09 8.63
CA PRO A 334 5.03 12.26 9.47
C PRO A 334 3.55 12.50 9.74
N THR A 335 2.67 12.16 8.81
CA THR A 335 1.22 12.35 8.84
C THR A 335 0.76 13.81 8.65
N PRO A 336 -0.47 14.06 8.18
CA PRO A 336 -1.00 15.42 8.06
C PRO A 336 -1.26 16.09 9.41
N VAL A 337 -1.23 15.34 10.51
CA VAL A 337 -1.32 15.89 11.87
C VAL A 337 -0.07 16.70 12.21
N ASN A 338 1.10 16.25 11.74
CA ASN A 338 2.39 16.84 12.10
C ASN A 338 2.92 17.84 11.07
N VAL A 339 2.67 17.59 9.76
CA VAL A 339 3.25 18.40 8.69
C VAL A 339 2.22 18.97 7.74
N GLU A 340 2.59 20.09 7.12
CA GLU A 340 1.86 20.68 6.00
C GLU A 340 2.75 20.73 4.77
N VAL A 341 2.31 20.05 3.70
CA VAL A 341 3.11 19.91 2.48
C VAL A 341 2.44 20.50 1.23
N PHE A 342 1.20 20.96 1.32
CA PHE A 342 0.51 21.58 0.19
C PHE A 342 1.14 22.86 -0.36
N PRO A 343 1.84 23.68 0.43
CA PRO A 343 2.62 24.78 -0.16
C PRO A 343 3.66 24.30 -1.18
N TYR A 344 4.00 23.01 -1.18
CA TYR A 344 5.10 22.44 -1.95
C TYR A 344 4.66 21.38 -2.97
N ALA A 345 3.74 20.48 -2.61
CA ALA A 345 3.36 19.29 -3.37
C ALA A 345 2.15 19.53 -4.28
N ASP A 346 2.12 18.86 -5.44
CA ASP A 346 0.95 18.81 -6.33
C ASP A 346 -0.02 17.71 -5.89
N VAL A 347 0.51 16.57 -5.47
CA VAL A 347 -0.25 15.43 -4.94
C VAL A 347 0.44 14.90 -3.70
N VAL A 348 -0.35 14.67 -2.67
CA VAL A 348 0.09 14.03 -1.43
C VAL A 348 -0.46 12.62 -1.38
N ILE A 349 0.41 11.65 -1.08
CA ILE A 349 0.03 10.25 -0.85
C ILE A 349 0.08 9.96 0.64
N GLU A 350 -0.90 9.20 1.12
CA GLU A 350 -0.93 8.70 2.49
C GLU A 350 -1.44 7.27 2.54
N SER A 351 -0.70 6.38 3.20
CA SER A 351 -1.18 5.05 3.54
C SER A 351 -2.05 5.09 4.79
N LEU A 352 -3.37 5.02 4.61
CA LEU A 352 -4.33 5.00 5.72
C LEU A 352 -4.24 3.71 6.57
N THR A 353 -3.57 2.68 6.06
CA THR A 353 -3.20 1.45 6.80
C THR A 353 -2.39 1.74 8.06
N LYS A 354 -1.64 2.85 8.06
CA LYS A 354 -0.65 3.22 9.08
C LYS A 354 -1.32 4.01 10.22
N PHE A 355 -0.76 5.12 10.61
CA PHE A 355 -1.23 5.95 11.72
C PHE A 355 -2.70 6.38 11.62
N ALA A 356 -3.25 6.53 10.40
CA ALA A 356 -4.65 6.90 10.21
C ALA A 356 -5.60 5.82 10.74
N SER A 357 -5.34 4.53 10.46
CA SER A 357 -6.05 3.40 11.05
C SER A 357 -5.58 3.12 12.49
N GLY A 358 -4.27 3.00 12.70
CA GLY A 358 -3.66 2.70 14.00
C GLY A 358 -3.75 1.24 14.45
N HIS A 359 -4.58 0.42 13.83
CA HIS A 359 -4.92 -0.92 14.33
C HIS A 359 -4.19 -2.07 13.62
N ALA A 360 -3.53 -1.81 12.48
CA ALA A 360 -2.85 -2.82 11.64
C ALA A 360 -3.75 -4.00 11.22
N ASP A 361 -5.03 -3.77 10.96
CA ASP A 361 -6.01 -4.78 10.53
C ASP A 361 -6.89 -4.35 9.35
N VAL A 362 -6.58 -3.22 8.73
CA VAL A 362 -7.23 -2.73 7.51
C VAL A 362 -6.20 -2.12 6.58
N MET A 363 -6.40 -2.27 5.29
CA MET A 363 -5.65 -1.56 4.26
C MET A 363 -6.48 -0.40 3.71
N GLY A 364 -5.80 0.70 3.43
CA GLY A 364 -6.39 1.87 2.80
C GLY A 364 -5.34 2.86 2.34
N GLY A 365 -5.69 3.73 1.42
CA GLY A 365 -4.84 4.80 0.93
C GLY A 365 -5.62 6.03 0.54
N ALA A 366 -4.95 7.16 0.54
CA ALA A 366 -5.47 8.42 0.03
C ALA A 366 -4.46 9.06 -0.94
N ALA A 367 -4.97 9.63 -2.02
CA ALA A 367 -4.29 10.65 -2.80
C ALA A 367 -5.02 11.97 -2.61
N VAL A 368 -4.32 12.97 -2.12
CA VAL A 368 -4.88 14.30 -1.85
C VAL A 368 -4.30 15.26 -2.86
N PHE A 369 -5.16 15.77 -3.73
CA PHE A 369 -4.78 16.62 -4.84
C PHE A 369 -4.80 18.08 -4.41
N ASN A 370 -3.70 18.79 -4.65
CA ASN A 370 -3.58 20.19 -4.27
C ASN A 370 -4.50 21.07 -5.14
N PRO A 371 -5.54 21.68 -4.55
CA PRO A 371 -6.48 22.50 -5.32
C PRO A 371 -5.88 23.84 -5.80
N GLN A 372 -4.71 24.24 -5.28
CA GLN A 372 -4.02 25.47 -5.67
C GLN A 372 -2.94 25.23 -6.74
N SER A 373 -2.64 23.96 -7.04
CA SER A 373 -1.65 23.57 -8.04
C SER A 373 -2.33 23.21 -9.36
N GLU A 374 -1.77 23.64 -10.49
CA GLU A 374 -2.24 23.26 -11.82
C GLU A 374 -2.17 21.74 -12.04
N TRP A 375 -1.07 21.10 -11.62
CA TRP A 375 -0.94 19.64 -11.69
C TRP A 375 -1.89 18.93 -10.76
N GLY A 376 -2.11 19.46 -9.55
CA GLY A 376 -3.05 18.88 -8.60
C GLY A 376 -4.48 18.90 -9.14
N GLN A 377 -4.94 20.02 -9.68
CA GLN A 377 -6.27 20.13 -10.30
C GLN A 377 -6.41 19.18 -11.50
N ARG A 378 -5.44 19.21 -12.40
CA ARG A 378 -5.41 18.35 -13.59
C ARG A 378 -5.42 16.87 -13.26
N LEU A 379 -4.67 16.46 -12.26
CA LEU A 379 -4.62 15.06 -11.83
C LEU A 379 -5.88 14.65 -11.09
N ARG A 380 -6.52 15.56 -10.32
CA ARG A 380 -7.80 15.26 -9.69
C ARG A 380 -8.88 14.89 -10.73
N ASP A 381 -8.90 15.57 -11.85
CA ASP A 381 -9.85 15.30 -12.94
C ASP A 381 -9.50 14.02 -13.73
N ALA A 382 -8.21 13.71 -13.83
CA ALA A 382 -7.71 12.61 -14.68
C ALA A 382 -7.56 11.27 -13.93
N VAL A 383 -7.32 11.31 -12.62
CA VAL A 383 -7.09 10.10 -11.80
C VAL A 383 -8.42 9.64 -11.21
N PRO A 384 -8.92 8.45 -11.57
CA PRO A 384 -10.15 7.93 -11.00
C PRO A 384 -9.96 7.63 -9.53
N ASP A 385 -11.00 7.81 -8.72
CA ASP A 385 -11.03 7.29 -7.35
C ASP A 385 -10.91 5.77 -7.39
N GLY A 386 -10.21 5.21 -6.42
CA GLY A 386 -10.26 3.78 -6.16
C GLY A 386 -11.62 3.42 -5.54
N THR A 387 -11.90 2.13 -5.49
CA THR A 387 -13.12 1.58 -4.90
C THR A 387 -12.79 0.69 -3.72
N PRO A 388 -12.33 1.25 -2.56
CA PRO A 388 -12.09 0.41 -1.38
C PRO A 388 -13.36 -0.34 -0.99
N TYR A 389 -13.20 -1.57 -0.53
CA TYR A 389 -14.34 -2.40 -0.14
C TYR A 389 -15.13 -1.78 1.02
N GLY A 390 -16.46 -1.88 1.00
CA GLY A 390 -17.35 -1.17 1.94
C GLY A 390 -17.06 -1.46 3.42
N ARG A 391 -16.75 -2.71 3.80
CA ARG A 391 -16.38 -3.06 5.18
C ARG A 391 -14.99 -2.52 5.57
N ASP A 392 -14.06 -2.42 4.63
CA ASP A 392 -12.77 -1.78 4.90
C ASP A 392 -12.95 -0.27 5.10
N LEU A 393 -13.82 0.38 4.31
CA LEU A 393 -14.20 1.78 4.49
C LEU A 393 -14.92 2.03 5.82
N GLN A 394 -15.80 1.11 6.24
CA GLN A 394 -16.46 1.20 7.54
C GLN A 394 -15.42 1.20 8.66
N HIS A 395 -14.51 0.25 8.65
CA HIS A 395 -13.46 0.14 9.66
C HIS A 395 -12.53 1.36 9.68
N LEU A 396 -12.15 1.87 8.51
CA LEU A 396 -11.39 3.12 8.40
C LEU A 396 -12.17 4.33 8.91
N ALA A 397 -13.49 4.42 8.65
CA ALA A 397 -14.31 5.53 9.11
C ALA A 397 -14.43 5.57 10.65
N GLU A 398 -14.42 4.42 11.30
CA GLU A 398 -14.39 4.31 12.76
C GLU A 398 -13.01 4.71 13.31
N SER A 399 -11.93 4.21 12.72
CA SER A 399 -10.55 4.39 13.19
C SER A 399 -10.00 5.80 12.99
N VAL A 400 -10.29 6.43 11.85
CA VAL A 400 -9.73 7.74 11.49
C VAL A 400 -10.19 8.89 12.40
N GLN A 401 -11.30 8.74 13.09
CA GLN A 401 -11.82 9.76 14.01
C GLN A 401 -10.88 10.01 15.19
N GLY A 402 -10.16 8.98 15.65
CA GLY A 402 -9.15 9.08 16.72
C GLY A 402 -7.74 9.46 16.25
N TYR A 403 -7.53 9.74 14.97
CA TYR A 403 -6.22 9.90 14.36
C TYR A 403 -5.34 10.96 15.04
N ALA A 404 -5.83 12.19 15.18
CA ALA A 404 -5.07 13.29 15.78
C ALA A 404 -4.74 13.03 17.26
N ALA A 405 -5.71 12.51 18.04
CA ALA A 405 -5.51 12.19 19.45
C ALA A 405 -4.46 11.07 19.63
N ARG A 406 -4.53 10.03 18.80
CA ARG A 406 -3.54 8.94 18.75
C ARG A 406 -2.15 9.48 18.45
N MET A 407 -2.01 10.33 17.43
CA MET A 407 -0.74 10.93 17.06
C MET A 407 -0.14 11.82 18.15
N ALA A 408 -0.95 12.51 18.93
CA ALA A 408 -0.45 13.33 20.05
C ALA A 408 0.30 12.48 21.09
N VAL A 409 -0.25 11.32 21.46
CA VAL A 409 0.40 10.39 22.40
C VAL A 409 1.66 9.76 21.78
N ILE A 410 1.54 9.28 20.54
CA ILE A 410 2.66 8.66 19.81
C ILE A 410 3.83 9.63 19.64
N ASN A 411 3.55 10.89 19.28
CA ASN A 411 4.59 11.93 19.14
C ASN A 411 5.34 12.18 20.47
N ALA A 412 4.60 12.26 21.59
CA ALA A 412 5.21 12.45 22.90
C ALA A 412 6.11 11.27 23.29
N ASN A 413 5.63 10.04 23.07
CA ASN A 413 6.39 8.83 23.35
C ASN A 413 7.62 8.71 22.44
N ALA A 414 7.48 9.00 21.14
CA ALA A 414 8.59 8.94 20.18
C ALA A 414 9.68 9.98 20.51
N ALA A 415 9.30 11.19 20.92
CA ALA A 415 10.23 12.23 21.36
C ALA A 415 11.02 11.81 22.60
N ALA A 416 10.33 11.27 23.61
CA ALA A 416 10.97 10.78 24.83
C ALA A 416 11.90 9.60 24.57
N LEU A 417 11.46 8.64 23.72
CA LEU A 417 12.28 7.48 23.36
C LEU A 417 13.51 7.87 22.53
N ALA A 418 13.38 8.80 21.58
CA ALA A 418 14.50 9.31 20.79
C ALA A 418 15.51 10.07 21.68
N ALA A 419 15.04 10.86 22.64
CA ALA A 419 15.90 11.54 23.62
C ALA A 419 16.66 10.52 24.49
N TYR A 420 15.97 9.50 24.98
CA TYR A 420 16.57 8.41 25.74
C TYR A 420 17.67 7.71 24.94
N PHE A 421 17.42 7.32 23.69
CA PHE A 421 18.41 6.66 22.85
C PHE A 421 19.64 7.55 22.58
N ARG A 422 19.46 8.84 22.34
CA ARG A 422 20.56 9.78 22.13
C ARG A 422 21.47 9.93 23.34
N SER A 423 20.95 9.73 24.56
CA SER A 423 21.72 9.78 25.81
C SER A 423 22.33 8.43 26.21
N SER A 424 21.94 7.34 25.55
CA SER A 424 22.35 5.97 25.92
C SER A 424 23.68 5.58 25.27
N PRO A 425 24.70 5.14 26.05
CA PRO A 425 25.95 4.61 25.50
C PRO A 425 25.76 3.26 24.76
N ALA A 426 24.61 2.62 24.93
CA ALA A 426 24.26 1.39 24.21
C ALA A 426 23.80 1.63 22.77
N VAL A 427 23.63 2.90 22.36
CA VAL A 427 23.15 3.31 21.04
C VAL A 427 24.26 4.03 20.27
N ARG A 428 24.54 3.56 19.05
CA ARG A 428 25.56 4.10 18.16
C ARG A 428 25.02 5.20 17.26
N ALA A 429 23.77 5.06 16.78
CA ALA A 429 23.11 6.04 15.93
C ALA A 429 21.60 6.09 16.18
N VAL A 430 21.02 7.29 16.07
CA VAL A 430 19.58 7.54 16.16
C VAL A 430 19.17 8.38 14.96
N HIS A 431 18.29 7.83 14.13
CA HIS A 431 17.66 8.55 13.01
C HIS A 431 16.23 8.92 13.42
N TRP A 432 15.91 10.19 13.28
CA TRP A 432 14.59 10.73 13.56
C TRP A 432 14.45 12.10 12.87
N ALA A 433 13.25 12.64 12.75
CA ALA A 433 12.97 13.90 12.03
C ALA A 433 13.89 15.08 12.39
N THR A 434 14.38 15.11 13.63
CA THR A 434 15.25 16.17 14.14
C THR A 434 16.77 15.87 14.01
N GLN A 435 17.17 14.98 13.11
CA GLN A 435 18.58 14.71 12.83
C GLN A 435 19.23 15.88 12.08
N PRO A 436 20.54 16.14 12.27
CA PRO A 436 21.19 17.39 11.82
C PRO A 436 21.11 17.67 10.32
N ASP A 437 21.12 16.62 9.49
CA ASP A 437 21.17 16.72 8.03
C ASP A 437 19.82 17.10 7.38
N SER A 438 18.71 17.00 8.11
CA SER A 438 17.37 17.26 7.60
C SER A 438 16.41 17.94 8.59
N ALA A 439 16.87 18.25 9.81
CA ALA A 439 16.04 18.88 10.83
C ALA A 439 15.43 20.22 10.41
N ALA A 440 16.18 21.06 9.70
CA ALA A 440 15.69 22.34 9.22
C ALA A 440 14.59 22.16 8.16
N ALA A 441 14.76 21.21 7.24
CA ALA A 441 13.78 20.87 6.22
C ALA A 441 12.47 20.35 6.86
N TYR A 442 12.57 19.47 7.87
CA TYR A 442 11.39 19.01 8.60
C TYR A 442 10.69 20.13 9.37
N ALA A 443 11.47 20.96 10.06
CA ALA A 443 10.92 22.07 10.85
C ALA A 443 10.15 23.09 9.99
N ALA A 444 10.56 23.30 8.73
CA ALA A 444 9.83 24.14 7.78
C ALA A 444 8.44 23.59 7.39
N LEU A 445 8.25 22.27 7.47
CA LEU A 445 6.99 21.60 7.15
C LEU A 445 6.10 21.41 8.38
N ARG A 446 6.66 21.47 9.59
CA ARG A 446 5.97 21.13 10.83
C ARG A 446 4.86 22.14 11.12
N ARG A 447 3.64 21.62 11.36
CA ARG A 447 2.50 22.43 11.76
C ARG A 447 2.69 23.01 13.17
N PRO A 448 2.07 24.16 13.46
CA PRO A 448 1.94 24.63 14.84
C PRO A 448 1.28 23.54 15.72
N GLY A 449 1.96 23.12 16.78
CA GLY A 449 1.52 22.00 17.63
C GLY A 449 1.75 20.60 17.07
N GLY A 450 2.31 20.47 15.87
CA GLY A 450 2.71 19.19 15.29
C GLY A 450 3.95 18.61 15.98
N GLY A 451 4.04 17.27 16.01
CA GLY A 451 5.20 16.55 16.53
C GLY A 451 6.22 16.19 15.46
N ASP A 452 7.21 15.42 15.86
CA ASP A 452 8.33 15.00 15.01
C ASP A 452 8.17 13.54 14.48
N GLY A 453 6.93 13.03 14.45
CA GLY A 453 6.59 11.72 13.94
C GLY A 453 6.78 10.56 14.92
N GLY A 454 6.12 9.45 14.64
CA GLY A 454 6.03 8.26 15.49
C GLY A 454 7.00 7.13 15.16
N VAL A 455 7.94 7.33 14.23
CA VAL A 455 8.94 6.32 13.86
C VAL A 455 10.33 6.80 14.26
N VAL A 456 11.10 5.90 14.89
CA VAL A 456 12.50 6.12 15.26
C VAL A 456 13.31 4.94 14.74
N SER A 457 14.45 5.21 14.12
CA SER A 457 15.39 4.17 13.71
C SER A 457 16.68 4.27 14.51
N VAL A 458 17.18 3.14 15.02
CA VAL A 458 18.35 3.10 15.89
C VAL A 458 19.34 2.03 15.47
N VAL A 459 20.62 2.29 15.71
CA VAL A 459 21.69 1.30 15.58
C VAL A 459 22.34 1.14 16.96
N PHE A 460 22.34 -0.08 17.49
CA PHE A 460 22.91 -0.37 18.80
C PHE A 460 24.42 -0.61 18.75
N ALA A 461 25.09 -0.47 19.89
CA ALA A 461 26.50 -0.83 20.05
C ALA A 461 26.72 -2.36 20.01
N LYS A 462 25.75 -3.14 20.51
CA LYS A 462 25.70 -4.60 20.38
C LYS A 462 25.09 -5.01 19.04
N PRO A 463 25.40 -6.22 18.52
CA PRO A 463 24.77 -6.74 17.32
C PRO A 463 23.24 -6.73 17.41
N LEU A 464 22.59 -6.44 16.28
CA LEU A 464 21.12 -6.36 16.20
C LEU A 464 20.47 -7.66 16.70
N GLU A 465 20.98 -8.83 16.34
CA GLU A 465 20.47 -10.12 16.79
C GLU A 465 20.38 -10.19 18.32
N THR A 466 21.44 -9.77 19.01
CA THR A 466 21.48 -9.80 20.47
C THR A 466 20.39 -8.95 21.11
N VAL A 467 20.15 -7.74 20.58
CA VAL A 467 19.14 -6.83 21.11
C VAL A 467 17.75 -7.24 20.67
N TYR A 468 17.58 -7.55 19.39
CA TYR A 468 16.30 -7.88 18.79
C TYR A 468 15.68 -9.13 19.43
N ASP A 469 16.45 -10.19 19.62
CA ASP A 469 15.96 -11.45 20.16
C ASP A 469 15.53 -11.33 21.63
N ARG A 470 16.23 -10.47 22.40
CA ARG A 470 15.91 -10.22 23.80
C ARG A 470 14.79 -9.20 24.03
N LEU A 471 14.47 -8.40 23.02
CA LEU A 471 13.50 -7.32 23.14
C LEU A 471 12.09 -7.88 23.36
N ASP A 472 11.48 -7.58 24.51
CA ASP A 472 10.11 -7.99 24.85
C ASP A 472 9.07 -6.94 24.39
N LEU A 473 9.06 -6.67 23.08
CA LEU A 473 8.06 -5.88 22.37
C LEU A 473 7.53 -6.65 21.17
N LEU A 474 6.45 -6.18 20.55
CA LEU A 474 5.96 -6.77 19.30
C LEU A 474 6.96 -6.52 18.17
N LYS A 475 7.24 -7.55 17.39
CA LYS A 475 8.24 -7.54 16.31
C LYS A 475 7.67 -8.10 15.03
N GLY A 476 7.76 -7.32 13.94
CA GLY A 476 7.21 -7.72 12.65
C GLY A 476 7.14 -6.57 11.65
N PRO A 477 6.60 -6.85 10.43
CA PRO A 477 6.46 -5.84 9.38
C PRO A 477 5.40 -4.79 9.70
N SER A 478 5.45 -3.67 8.98
CA SER A 478 4.56 -2.52 9.09
C SER A 478 5.04 -1.46 10.09
N PHE A 479 4.21 -0.46 10.34
CA PHE A 479 4.38 0.64 11.30
C PHE A 479 3.07 1.41 11.42
N GLY A 480 3.03 2.41 12.32
CA GLY A 480 1.89 3.31 12.45
C GLY A 480 0.75 2.69 13.23
N THR A 481 1.07 2.06 14.35
CA THR A 481 0.14 1.34 15.21
C THR A 481 0.01 2.00 16.59
N GLU A 482 -1.10 1.75 17.28
CA GLU A 482 -1.31 2.16 18.69
C GLU A 482 -0.36 1.46 19.66
N PHE A 483 0.18 0.32 19.25
CA PHE A 483 1.17 -0.46 19.98
C PHE A 483 2.53 -0.34 19.30
N THR A 484 3.59 -0.40 20.10
CA THR A 484 4.95 -0.37 19.59
C THR A 484 5.28 -1.60 18.77
N LEU A 485 5.79 -1.39 17.55
CA LEU A 485 6.16 -2.44 16.61
C LEU A 485 7.61 -2.24 16.13
N CYS A 486 8.47 -3.22 16.42
CA CYS A 486 9.87 -3.20 16.07
C CYS A 486 10.16 -4.05 14.83
N MET A 487 11.07 -3.62 13.98
CA MET A 487 11.41 -4.30 12.74
C MET A 487 12.91 -4.26 12.48
N ALA A 488 13.54 -5.42 12.30
CA ALA A 488 14.89 -5.55 11.74
C ALA A 488 14.82 -5.15 10.26
N TYR A 489 14.83 -3.82 10.01
CA TYR A 489 14.31 -3.22 8.79
C TYR A 489 15.02 -3.72 7.53
N VAL A 490 16.35 -3.66 7.52
CA VAL A 490 17.12 -3.99 6.32
C VAL A 490 17.01 -5.48 5.99
N TYR A 491 17.02 -6.33 7.00
CA TYR A 491 16.82 -7.78 6.85
C TYR A 491 15.45 -8.17 6.31
N MET A 492 14.41 -7.36 6.59
CA MET A 492 13.05 -7.66 6.11
C MET A 492 12.70 -6.95 4.79
N ALA A 493 13.18 -5.72 4.59
CA ALA A 493 12.77 -4.93 3.42
C ALA A 493 13.77 -5.01 2.26
N HIS A 494 15.04 -5.33 2.54
CA HIS A 494 16.16 -5.31 1.61
C HIS A 494 17.12 -6.48 1.86
N TYR A 495 16.56 -7.68 2.06
CA TYR A 495 17.34 -8.88 2.37
C TYR A 495 18.38 -9.21 1.30
N ASP A 496 18.03 -9.01 0.03
CA ASP A 496 18.92 -9.14 -1.12
C ASP A 496 20.17 -8.25 -1.01
N LEU A 497 20.03 -7.04 -0.46
CA LEU A 497 21.18 -6.14 -0.26
C LEU A 497 22.08 -6.58 0.90
N VAL A 498 21.52 -7.22 1.94
CA VAL A 498 22.32 -7.70 3.08
C VAL A 498 23.13 -8.94 2.70
N THR A 499 22.64 -9.76 1.79
CA THR A 499 23.23 -11.07 1.44
C THR A 499 24.34 -11.00 0.41
N THR A 500 24.49 -9.87 -0.32
CA THR A 500 25.50 -9.69 -1.36
C THR A 500 26.53 -8.62 -1.02
N PRO A 501 27.81 -8.74 -1.44
CA PRO A 501 28.81 -7.70 -1.24
C PRO A 501 28.43 -6.36 -1.89
N GLU A 502 27.90 -6.41 -3.10
CA GLU A 502 27.45 -5.25 -3.87
C GLU A 502 26.27 -4.54 -3.19
N GLY A 503 25.33 -5.32 -2.63
CA GLY A 503 24.20 -4.80 -1.87
C GLY A 503 24.64 -4.09 -0.59
N ARG A 504 25.58 -4.68 0.17
CA ARG A 504 26.15 -4.05 1.37
C ARG A 504 26.91 -2.77 1.05
N GLU A 505 27.61 -2.74 -0.08
CA GLU A 505 28.29 -1.54 -0.56
C GLU A 505 27.27 -0.43 -0.88
N ARG A 506 26.17 -0.77 -1.56
CA ARG A 506 25.09 0.16 -1.84
C ARG A 506 24.48 0.72 -0.54
N LEU A 507 24.16 -0.14 0.43
CA LEU A 507 23.65 0.28 1.74
C LEU A 507 24.62 1.26 2.42
N ARG A 508 25.93 0.99 2.37
CA ARG A 508 26.96 1.85 2.95
C ARG A 508 27.02 3.22 2.26
N GLN A 509 26.90 3.26 0.92
CA GLN A 509 26.86 4.50 0.15
C GLN A 509 25.66 5.37 0.50
N GLU A 510 24.52 4.75 0.80
CA GLU A 510 23.29 5.40 1.24
C GLU A 510 23.27 5.74 2.74
N GLY A 511 24.31 5.37 3.49
CA GLY A 511 24.38 5.57 4.93
C GLY A 511 23.44 4.68 5.74
N ILE A 512 22.95 3.59 5.14
CA ILE A 512 22.03 2.64 5.79
C ILE A 512 22.84 1.52 6.45
N ASP A 513 22.81 1.47 7.78
CA ASP A 513 23.42 0.39 8.54
C ASP A 513 22.52 -0.85 8.47
N PRO A 514 23.02 -2.04 8.04
CA PRO A 514 22.24 -3.27 8.02
C PRO A 514 21.64 -3.64 9.37
N GLU A 515 22.29 -3.26 10.47
CA GLU A 515 21.86 -3.53 11.84
C GLU A 515 20.85 -2.52 12.41
N LEU A 516 20.26 -1.70 11.55
CA LEU A 516 19.28 -0.71 11.94
C LEU A 516 17.96 -1.39 12.38
N LEU A 517 17.52 -1.08 13.61
CA LEU A 517 16.20 -1.40 14.12
C LEU A 517 15.26 -0.21 13.87
N ARG A 518 14.19 -0.41 13.10
CA ARG A 518 13.12 0.58 12.97
C ARG A 518 12.04 0.31 14.00
N ILE A 519 11.66 1.35 14.74
CA ILE A 519 10.69 1.32 15.84
C ILE A 519 9.52 2.22 15.47
N SER A 520 8.35 1.64 15.26
CA SER A 520 7.08 2.38 15.26
C SER A 520 6.60 2.49 16.70
N VAL A 521 6.69 3.66 17.27
CA VAL A 521 6.35 3.89 18.67
C VAL A 521 4.83 3.92 18.83
N GLY A 522 4.33 3.24 19.83
CA GLY A 522 2.91 3.17 20.18
C GLY A 522 2.51 4.07 21.33
N MET A 523 1.39 3.73 21.96
CA MET A 523 0.75 4.51 23.02
C MET A 523 1.01 3.92 24.41
N GLU A 524 1.85 2.91 24.54
CA GLU A 524 2.22 2.32 25.83
C GLU A 524 2.87 3.36 26.74
N PRO A 525 2.82 3.17 28.08
CA PRO A 525 3.57 4.03 28.99
C PRO A 525 5.05 4.07 28.62
N ILE A 526 5.62 5.27 28.46
CA ILE A 526 6.99 5.45 27.96
C ILE A 526 8.03 4.74 28.82
N ASP A 527 7.82 4.68 30.14
CA ASP A 527 8.73 4.00 31.06
C ASP A 527 8.79 2.48 30.81
N ASP A 528 7.68 1.88 30.33
CA ASP A 528 7.65 0.47 29.97
C ASP A 528 8.44 0.21 28.68
N LEU A 529 8.34 1.11 27.71
CA LEU A 529 9.14 1.05 26.48
C LEU A 529 10.63 1.18 26.78
N ILE A 530 11.03 2.18 27.54
CA ILE A 530 12.43 2.40 27.94
C ILE A 530 12.97 1.17 28.68
N ARG A 531 12.21 0.62 29.63
CA ARG A 531 12.59 -0.56 30.40
C ARG A 531 12.77 -1.81 29.52
N ALA A 532 11.91 -1.98 28.50
CA ALA A 532 12.05 -3.09 27.54
C ALA A 532 13.38 -3.02 26.78
N PHE A 533 13.75 -1.83 26.31
CA PHE A 533 15.05 -1.63 25.65
C PHE A 533 16.24 -1.80 26.61
N GLU A 534 16.18 -1.23 27.82
CA GLU A 534 17.23 -1.42 28.83
C GLU A 534 17.48 -2.90 29.14
N THR A 535 16.42 -3.67 29.23
CA THR A 535 16.53 -5.13 29.48
C THR A 535 17.15 -5.84 28.30
N ALA A 536 16.83 -5.42 27.07
CA ALA A 536 17.34 -6.06 25.86
C ALA A 536 18.85 -5.87 25.66
N TYR A 537 19.41 -4.70 26.05
CA TYR A 537 20.85 -4.48 25.87
C TYR A 537 21.69 -4.70 27.12
N ARG A 538 21.15 -5.08 28.24
CA ARG A 538 21.92 -5.63 29.37
C ARG A 538 22.41 -7.07 29.05
#